data_460e75f8c83ef11b515f263008593cb2
#
_entry.id   460e75f8c83ef11b515f263008593cb2
#
_cell.length_a   1.000
_cell.length_b   1.000
_cell.length_c   1.000
_cell.angle_alpha   90.00
_cell.angle_beta   90.00
_cell.angle_gamma   90.00
#
_symmetry.space_group_name_H-M   'P 1'
#
loop_
_entity.id
_entity.type
_entity.pdbx_description
1 polymer ?
#
loop_
_entity_poly.entity_id
_entity_poly.type
_entity_poly.pdbx_seq_one_letter_code
_entity_poly.pdbx_strand_id
1 'polypeptide(L)'
;MSKYSNGKIYKLTSSQTDKVYIGSTITSLNNRFSNHKSHYKSWLKSQMDKITSYDLLQYEDVKIELIKEFPCETKKELEKEEGKIILDNNCVNKYVAGRTRKEYVEANKEKINERRKENTRIYRHKNKEKINEKFTCECGSNYIYKHKSRHFKTKKHLKFVNQV
;
A
#
# COMPACT_ATOMS: atom_id res chain seq x y z
N MET A 1 -29.17 18.68 -1.65
CA MET A 1 -27.74 19.04 -1.47
C MET A 1 -26.95 17.80 -1.13
N SER A 2 -25.72 17.68 -1.63
CA SER A 2 -24.84 16.56 -1.29
C SER A 2 -24.46 16.60 0.20
N LYS A 3 -24.34 15.42 0.85
CA LYS A 3 -23.82 15.33 2.23
C LYS A 3 -22.36 15.82 2.34
N TYR A 4 -21.65 15.97 1.21
CA TYR A 4 -20.28 16.46 1.15
C TYR A 4 -20.18 17.99 0.97
N SER A 5 -21.31 18.71 0.92
CA SER A 5 -21.33 20.18 0.88
C SER A 5 -20.66 20.84 2.11
N ASN A 6 -20.50 20.07 3.20
CA ASN A 6 -19.81 20.51 4.42
C ASN A 6 -18.38 19.90 4.53
N GLY A 7 -17.80 19.49 3.41
CA GLY A 7 -16.45 18.91 3.38
C GLY A 7 -15.40 19.85 3.97
N LYS A 8 -14.51 19.32 4.80
CA LYS A 8 -13.43 20.04 5.47
C LYS A 8 -12.18 19.18 5.49
N ILE A 9 -11.03 19.82 5.34
CA ILE A 9 -9.73 19.19 5.57
C ILE A 9 -9.13 19.85 6.81
N TYR A 10 -8.62 19.01 7.68
CA TYR A 10 -8.10 19.43 8.99
C TYR A 10 -6.75 18.76 9.27
N LYS A 11 -6.04 19.32 10.23
CA LYS A 11 -4.85 18.69 10.81
C LYS A 11 -5.01 18.48 12.31
N LEU A 12 -4.31 17.47 12.82
CA LEU A 12 -4.04 17.31 14.25
C LEU A 12 -2.59 17.69 14.50
N THR A 13 -2.36 18.47 15.53
CA THR A 13 -1.06 18.96 15.97
C THR A 13 -0.95 18.90 17.50
N SER A 14 0.28 18.90 18.01
CA SER A 14 0.59 19.04 19.43
C SER A 14 1.85 19.90 19.57
N SER A 15 1.97 20.68 20.64
CA SER A 15 3.21 21.44 20.92
C SER A 15 4.39 20.54 21.33
N GLN A 16 4.11 19.30 21.70
CA GLN A 16 5.10 18.32 22.16
C GLN A 16 5.80 17.55 21.02
N THR A 17 5.42 17.81 19.74
CA THR A 17 5.97 17.11 18.59
C THR A 17 5.77 17.88 17.30
N ASP A 18 6.72 17.78 16.38
CA ASP A 18 6.62 18.32 15.01
C ASP A 18 5.73 17.46 14.09
N LYS A 19 5.21 16.34 14.60
CA LYS A 19 4.33 15.45 13.83
C LYS A 19 3.01 16.15 13.55
N VAL A 20 2.51 15.95 12.32
CA VAL A 20 1.21 16.44 11.88
C VAL A 20 0.43 15.28 11.28
N TYR A 21 -0.84 15.16 11.62
CA TYR A 21 -1.75 14.24 10.93
C TYR A 21 -2.77 15.06 10.14
N ILE A 22 -3.06 14.67 8.92
CA ILE A 22 -4.04 15.31 8.03
C ILE A 22 -5.21 14.36 7.83
N GLY A 23 -6.42 14.91 7.80
CA GLY A 23 -7.64 14.16 7.56
C GLY A 23 -8.76 15.00 6.98
N SER A 24 -9.83 14.35 6.53
CA SER A 24 -11.05 15.04 6.08
C SER A 24 -12.28 14.65 6.90
N THR A 25 -13.28 15.51 6.87
CA THR A 25 -14.56 15.27 7.53
C THR A 25 -15.68 16.07 6.84
N ILE A 26 -16.91 15.61 7.00
CA ILE A 26 -18.13 16.32 6.62
C ILE A 26 -18.91 16.84 7.84
N THR A 27 -18.41 16.54 9.04
CA THR A 27 -18.99 17.00 10.31
C THR A 27 -18.24 18.21 10.87
N SER A 28 -18.70 18.75 11.99
CA SER A 28 -17.93 19.77 12.71
C SER A 28 -16.59 19.22 13.19
N LEU A 29 -15.57 20.08 13.27
CA LEU A 29 -14.24 19.68 13.77
C LEU A 29 -14.31 19.15 15.20
N ASN A 30 -15.18 19.73 16.05
CA ASN A 30 -15.36 19.26 17.42
C ASN A 30 -15.89 17.81 17.46
N ASN A 31 -16.89 17.49 16.64
CA ASN A 31 -17.42 16.12 16.55
C ASN A 31 -16.35 15.16 16.00
N ARG A 32 -15.63 15.57 14.97
CA ARG A 32 -14.54 14.77 14.41
C ARG A 32 -13.45 14.49 15.44
N PHE A 33 -13.07 15.51 16.20
CA PHE A 33 -12.06 15.39 17.25
C PHE A 33 -12.51 14.48 18.40
N SER A 34 -13.77 14.63 18.83
CA SER A 34 -14.36 13.73 19.84
C SER A 34 -14.34 12.28 19.38
N ASN A 35 -14.65 12.02 18.09
CA ASN A 35 -14.56 10.67 17.51
C ASN A 35 -13.13 10.15 17.51
N HIS A 36 -12.15 10.97 17.17
CA HIS A 36 -10.74 10.58 17.27
C HIS A 36 -10.34 10.16 18.68
N LYS A 37 -10.70 10.97 19.68
CA LYS A 37 -10.41 10.67 21.10
C LYS A 37 -11.13 9.41 21.58
N SER A 38 -12.37 9.21 21.18
CA SER A 38 -13.14 8.01 21.54
C SER A 38 -12.52 6.75 20.95
N HIS A 39 -12.16 6.76 19.64
CA HIS A 39 -11.50 5.63 19.00
C HIS A 39 -10.12 5.33 19.59
N TYR A 40 -9.36 6.37 19.95
CA TYR A 40 -8.08 6.20 20.62
C TYR A 40 -8.24 5.54 22.01
N LYS A 41 -9.21 5.99 22.81
CA LYS A 41 -9.51 5.37 24.11
C LYS A 41 -9.95 3.91 23.97
N SER A 42 -10.74 3.59 22.95
CA SER A 42 -11.16 2.22 22.67
C SER A 42 -9.97 1.37 22.23
N TRP A 43 -9.07 1.91 21.42
CA TRP A 43 -7.86 1.22 20.98
C TRP A 43 -6.92 0.88 22.14
N LEU A 44 -6.74 1.77 23.10
CA LEU A 44 -5.93 1.50 24.31
C LEU A 44 -6.44 0.30 25.12
N LYS A 45 -7.71 -0.06 24.98
CA LYS A 45 -8.34 -1.21 25.66
C LYS A 45 -8.40 -2.47 24.79
N SER A 46 -8.03 -2.38 23.53
CA SER A 46 -8.15 -3.47 22.54
C SER A 46 -6.80 -3.84 21.97
N GLN A 47 -6.72 -5.03 21.35
CA GLN A 47 -5.54 -5.47 20.59
C GLN A 47 -5.63 -5.15 19.09
N MET A 48 -6.38 -4.10 18.74
CA MET A 48 -6.58 -3.69 17.34
C MET A 48 -5.35 -2.97 16.77
N ASP A 49 -5.24 -2.95 15.46
CA ASP A 49 -4.16 -2.25 14.76
C ASP A 49 -4.17 -0.74 15.04
N LYS A 50 -2.97 -0.19 15.19
CA LYS A 50 -2.76 1.24 15.42
C LYS A 50 -3.10 2.06 14.18
N ILE A 51 -3.98 3.05 14.32
CA ILE A 51 -4.27 4.06 13.30
C ILE A 51 -3.27 5.22 13.43
N THR A 52 -2.86 5.79 12.30
CA THR A 52 -1.79 6.80 12.25
C THR A 52 -2.07 8.06 13.08
N SER A 53 -3.34 8.48 13.18
CA SER A 53 -3.72 9.61 14.03
C SER A 53 -3.42 9.41 15.53
N TYR A 54 -3.24 8.16 15.97
CA TYR A 54 -2.92 7.86 17.36
C TYR A 54 -1.50 8.30 17.76
N ASP A 55 -0.63 8.55 16.78
CA ASP A 55 0.69 9.13 17.02
C ASP A 55 0.60 10.56 17.58
N LEU A 56 -0.51 11.24 17.36
CA LEU A 56 -0.80 12.57 17.90
C LEU A 56 -1.65 12.48 19.17
N LEU A 57 -2.64 11.57 19.19
CA LEU A 57 -3.63 11.49 20.28
C LEU A 57 -3.05 10.98 21.62
N GLN A 58 -1.80 10.55 21.63
CA GLN A 58 -1.07 10.22 22.87
C GLN A 58 -0.67 11.47 23.69
N TYR A 59 -0.68 12.66 23.07
CA TYR A 59 -0.36 13.91 23.75
C TYR A 59 -1.61 14.58 24.30
N GLU A 60 -1.51 15.21 25.47
CA GLU A 60 -2.65 15.82 26.17
C GLU A 60 -3.12 17.11 25.50
N ASP A 61 -2.18 17.85 24.91
CA ASP A 61 -2.38 19.16 24.28
C ASP A 61 -2.77 19.09 22.80
N VAL A 62 -3.08 17.88 22.28
CA VAL A 62 -3.45 17.70 20.87
C VAL A 62 -4.65 18.59 20.49
N LYS A 63 -4.53 19.28 19.35
CA LYS A 63 -5.53 20.19 18.80
C LYS A 63 -5.94 19.74 17.40
N ILE A 64 -7.18 20.07 17.04
CA ILE A 64 -7.68 19.95 15.67
C ILE A 64 -7.80 21.35 15.07
N GLU A 65 -7.24 21.57 13.90
CA GLU A 65 -7.24 22.84 13.18
C GLU A 65 -7.76 22.65 11.77
N LEU A 66 -8.60 23.58 11.32
CA LEU A 66 -9.06 23.62 9.93
C LEU A 66 -7.89 24.03 9.03
N ILE A 67 -7.64 23.24 7.97
CA ILE A 67 -6.76 23.66 6.89
C ILE A 67 -7.56 24.35 5.81
N LYS A 68 -8.68 23.74 5.39
CA LYS A 68 -9.49 24.22 4.27
C LYS A 68 -10.93 23.73 4.37
N GLU A 69 -11.89 24.60 4.07
CA GLU A 69 -13.24 24.17 3.70
C GLU A 69 -13.22 23.71 2.24
N PHE A 70 -13.83 22.56 1.99
CA PHE A 70 -13.87 21.97 0.67
C PHE A 70 -15.25 21.36 0.40
N PRO A 71 -16.27 22.19 0.14
CA PRO A 71 -17.56 21.72 -0.33
C PRO A 71 -17.40 20.97 -1.65
N CYS A 72 -17.94 19.75 -1.72
CA CYS A 72 -17.86 18.90 -2.90
C CYS A 72 -19.10 18.01 -3.02
N GLU A 73 -19.21 17.25 -4.10
CA GLU A 73 -20.36 16.39 -4.33
C GLU A 73 -20.12 14.95 -3.88
N THR A 74 -18.88 14.49 -3.92
CA THR A 74 -18.53 13.08 -3.71
C THR A 74 -17.42 12.91 -2.67
N LYS A 75 -17.42 11.72 -2.04
CA LYS A 75 -16.33 11.28 -1.15
C LYS A 75 -14.97 11.27 -1.86
N LYS A 76 -14.97 10.84 -3.14
CA LYS A 76 -13.72 10.76 -3.92
C LYS A 76 -13.06 12.10 -4.13
N GLU A 77 -13.83 13.16 -4.34
CA GLU A 77 -13.32 14.53 -4.46
C GLU A 77 -12.67 14.98 -3.15
N LEU A 78 -13.38 14.78 -2.02
CA LEU A 78 -12.88 15.13 -0.69
C LEU A 78 -11.58 14.36 -0.37
N GLU A 79 -11.55 13.03 -0.59
CA GLU A 79 -10.37 12.20 -0.38
C GLU A 79 -9.21 12.60 -1.31
N LYS A 80 -9.49 12.98 -2.55
CA LYS A 80 -8.47 13.41 -3.51
C LYS A 80 -7.82 14.74 -3.08
N GLU A 81 -8.62 15.67 -2.55
CA GLU A 81 -8.09 16.92 -2.03
C GLU A 81 -7.29 16.71 -0.73
N GLU A 82 -7.77 15.86 0.18
CA GLU A 82 -7.01 15.43 1.35
C GLU A 82 -5.66 14.83 0.92
N GLY A 83 -5.66 13.96 -0.10
CA GLY A 83 -4.45 13.33 -0.62
C GLY A 83 -3.43 14.30 -1.19
N LYS A 84 -3.86 15.38 -1.85
CA LYS A 84 -2.94 16.45 -2.32
C LYS A 84 -2.27 17.13 -1.13
N ILE A 85 -3.05 17.50 -0.12
CA ILE A 85 -2.52 18.18 1.06
C ILE A 85 -1.55 17.26 1.82
N ILE A 86 -1.83 15.95 1.90
CA ILE A 86 -0.90 14.96 2.47
C ILE A 86 0.43 14.93 1.71
N LEU A 87 0.41 15.01 0.37
CA LEU A 87 1.63 14.98 -0.46
C LEU A 87 2.46 16.26 -0.33
N ASP A 88 1.79 17.40 -0.14
CA ASP A 88 2.44 18.71 -0.06
C ASP A 88 2.98 19.02 1.35
N ASN A 89 2.68 18.18 2.34
CA ASN A 89 3.06 18.40 3.72
C ASN A 89 3.83 17.23 4.32
N ASN A 90 4.78 17.55 5.22
CA ASN A 90 5.43 16.51 6.03
C ASN A 90 4.49 16.07 7.15
N CYS A 91 3.82 14.94 6.95
CA CYS A 91 2.82 14.42 7.88
C CYS A 91 3.03 12.93 8.17
N VAL A 92 2.42 12.44 9.26
CA VAL A 92 2.55 11.03 9.67
C VAL A 92 1.63 10.08 8.91
N ASN A 93 0.84 10.57 7.98
CA ASN A 93 -0.11 9.76 7.22
C ASN A 93 0.61 8.65 6.45
N LYS A 94 0.32 7.38 6.76
CA LYS A 94 0.89 6.22 6.05
C LYS A 94 0.33 6.06 4.64
N TYR A 95 -0.90 6.51 4.42
CA TYR A 95 -1.61 6.39 3.17
C TYR A 95 -2.02 7.76 2.66
N VAL A 96 -1.92 7.97 1.37
CA VAL A 96 -2.43 9.15 0.68
C VAL A 96 -3.88 8.89 0.30
N ALA A 97 -4.79 9.69 0.84
CA ALA A 97 -6.22 9.55 0.58
C ALA A 97 -6.54 9.74 -0.91
N GLY A 98 -7.54 9.03 -1.42
CA GLY A 98 -7.97 9.12 -2.81
C GLY A 98 -6.94 8.67 -3.86
N ARG A 99 -5.76 8.18 -3.47
CA ARG A 99 -4.71 7.73 -4.36
C ARG A 99 -5.07 6.38 -4.97
N THR A 100 -5.00 6.29 -6.29
CA THR A 100 -5.20 5.02 -7.01
C THR A 100 -3.97 4.12 -6.90
N ARG A 101 -4.19 2.80 -7.09
CA ARG A 101 -3.07 1.83 -7.17
C ARG A 101 -2.08 2.19 -8.28
N LYS A 102 -2.57 2.70 -9.43
CA LYS A 102 -1.72 3.10 -10.55
C LYS A 102 -0.78 4.24 -10.17
N GLU A 103 -1.31 5.29 -9.55
CA GLU A 103 -0.54 6.43 -9.06
C GLU A 103 0.48 6.01 -7.99
N TYR A 104 0.09 5.11 -7.08
CA TYR A 104 1.02 4.56 -6.08
C TYR A 104 2.17 3.79 -6.73
N VAL A 105 1.87 2.90 -7.69
CA VAL A 105 2.88 2.09 -8.37
C VAL A 105 3.85 2.96 -9.16
N GLU A 106 3.34 3.97 -9.88
CA GLU A 106 4.19 4.88 -10.65
C GLU A 106 5.12 5.70 -9.75
N ALA A 107 4.58 6.28 -8.69
CA ALA A 107 5.39 7.07 -7.74
C ALA A 107 6.40 6.23 -6.93
N ASN A 108 6.23 4.91 -6.83
CA ASN A 108 7.13 4.02 -6.09
C ASN A 108 7.79 2.96 -6.98
N LYS A 109 7.83 3.18 -8.28
CA LYS A 109 8.27 2.22 -9.29
C LYS A 109 9.66 1.64 -9.02
N GLU A 110 10.62 2.50 -8.72
CA GLU A 110 12.00 2.08 -8.42
C GLU A 110 12.05 1.19 -7.18
N LYS A 111 11.48 1.65 -6.07
CA LYS A 111 11.42 0.90 -4.80
C LYS A 111 10.72 -0.45 -4.95
N ILE A 112 9.63 -0.49 -5.72
CA ILE A 112 8.91 -1.74 -6.02
C ILE A 112 9.79 -2.68 -6.84
N ASN A 113 10.51 -2.16 -7.84
CA ASN A 113 11.39 -2.96 -8.69
C ASN A 113 12.60 -3.51 -7.91
N GLU A 114 13.22 -2.71 -7.06
CA GLU A 114 14.31 -3.16 -6.19
C GLU A 114 13.87 -4.30 -5.27
N ARG A 115 12.71 -4.13 -4.59
CA ARG A 115 12.14 -5.17 -3.73
C ARG A 115 11.82 -6.45 -4.53
N ARG A 116 11.31 -6.32 -5.77
CA ARG A 116 11.05 -7.49 -6.65
C ARG A 116 12.34 -8.20 -7.03
N LYS A 117 13.40 -7.46 -7.37
CA LYS A 117 14.72 -8.04 -7.68
C LYS A 117 15.27 -8.83 -6.48
N GLU A 118 15.24 -8.22 -5.29
CA GLU A 118 15.71 -8.86 -4.07
C GLU A 118 14.89 -10.10 -3.69
N ASN A 119 13.57 -10.02 -3.72
CA ASN A 119 12.71 -11.18 -3.48
C ASN A 119 12.98 -12.32 -4.48
N THR A 120 13.23 -11.98 -5.75
CA THR A 120 13.59 -12.96 -6.78
C THR A 120 14.95 -13.61 -6.49
N ARG A 121 15.93 -12.83 -6.02
CA ARG A 121 17.26 -13.33 -5.62
C ARG A 121 17.14 -14.32 -4.46
N ILE A 122 16.42 -13.93 -3.42
CA ILE A 122 16.17 -14.76 -2.22
C ILE A 122 15.43 -16.05 -2.61
N TYR A 123 14.39 -15.96 -3.44
CA TYR A 123 13.64 -17.11 -3.91
C TYR A 123 14.53 -18.09 -4.68
N ARG A 124 15.35 -17.59 -5.62
CA ARG A 124 16.27 -18.41 -6.41
C ARG A 124 17.32 -19.08 -5.54
N HIS A 125 17.85 -18.38 -4.54
CA HIS A 125 18.82 -18.93 -3.62
C HIS A 125 18.20 -20.07 -2.78
N LYS A 126 17.03 -19.82 -2.16
CA LYS A 126 16.33 -20.82 -1.34
C LYS A 126 15.88 -22.05 -2.12
N ASN A 127 15.56 -21.90 -3.41
CA ASN A 127 15.02 -22.98 -4.25
C ASN A 127 16.01 -23.45 -5.32
N LYS A 128 17.32 -23.17 -5.14
CA LYS A 128 18.34 -23.45 -6.15
C LYS A 128 18.34 -24.91 -6.63
N GLU A 129 18.27 -25.86 -5.71
CA GLU A 129 18.27 -27.30 -6.01
C GLU A 129 17.02 -27.67 -6.81
N LYS A 130 15.83 -27.29 -6.33
CA LYS A 130 14.55 -27.53 -7.00
C LYS A 130 14.46 -26.90 -8.40
N ILE A 131 14.99 -25.69 -8.56
CA ILE A 131 14.99 -24.98 -9.85
C ILE A 131 15.89 -25.66 -10.87
N ASN A 132 17.01 -26.24 -10.40
CA ASN A 132 18.03 -26.90 -11.25
C ASN A 132 17.85 -28.42 -11.30
N GLU A 133 16.83 -28.98 -10.69
CA GLU A 133 16.51 -30.40 -10.75
C GLU A 133 16.39 -30.85 -12.22
N LYS A 134 17.13 -31.90 -12.55
CA LYS A 134 17.17 -32.45 -13.91
C LYS A 134 16.20 -33.61 -14.04
N PHE A 135 15.41 -33.56 -15.08
CA PHE A 135 14.47 -34.60 -15.47
C PHE A 135 14.99 -35.29 -16.74
N THR A 136 14.97 -36.62 -16.78
CA THR A 136 15.33 -37.39 -17.97
C THR A 136 14.10 -37.65 -18.84
N CYS A 137 14.19 -37.35 -20.12
CA CYS A 137 13.15 -37.66 -21.10
C CYS A 137 13.41 -38.99 -21.76
N GLU A 138 12.39 -39.70 -22.18
CA GLU A 138 12.47 -40.96 -22.95
C GLU A 138 13.33 -40.83 -24.21
N CYS A 139 13.42 -39.63 -24.81
CA CYS A 139 14.34 -39.37 -25.92
C CYS A 139 15.83 -39.35 -25.51
N GLY A 140 16.19 -39.71 -24.28
CA GLY A 140 17.54 -39.75 -23.74
C GLY A 140 18.18 -38.38 -23.43
N SER A 141 17.41 -37.31 -23.42
CA SER A 141 17.92 -35.97 -23.09
C SER A 141 17.47 -35.53 -21.71
N ASN A 142 18.34 -34.79 -21.01
CA ASN A 142 18.01 -34.18 -19.73
C ASN A 142 17.53 -32.73 -19.91
N TYR A 143 16.58 -32.32 -19.09
CA TYR A 143 16.10 -30.96 -19.04
C TYR A 143 15.73 -30.53 -17.60
N ILE A 144 15.75 -29.26 -17.31
CA ILE A 144 15.18 -28.73 -16.07
C ILE A 144 13.72 -28.33 -16.33
N TYR A 145 12.86 -28.33 -15.28
CA TYR A 145 11.43 -28.08 -15.42
C TYR A 145 11.11 -26.82 -16.21
N LYS A 146 11.83 -25.73 -15.95
CA LYS A 146 11.68 -24.45 -16.68
C LYS A 146 11.85 -24.59 -18.20
N HIS A 147 12.59 -25.57 -18.67
CA HIS A 147 12.89 -25.78 -20.08
C HIS A 147 12.10 -26.92 -20.71
N LYS A 148 11.15 -27.53 -20.00
CA LYS A 148 10.32 -28.62 -20.47
C LYS A 148 9.69 -28.37 -21.84
N SER A 149 8.96 -27.23 -21.98
CA SER A 149 8.30 -26.87 -23.24
C SER A 149 9.28 -26.63 -24.39
N ARG A 150 10.46 -26.07 -24.09
CA ARG A 150 11.53 -25.88 -25.08
C ARG A 150 12.14 -27.19 -25.50
N HIS A 151 12.38 -28.11 -24.53
CA HIS A 151 12.91 -29.44 -24.80
C HIS A 151 12.00 -30.20 -25.77
N PHE A 152 10.70 -30.22 -25.56
CA PHE A 152 9.75 -30.94 -26.44
C PHE A 152 9.69 -30.41 -27.88
N LYS A 153 10.20 -29.20 -28.12
CA LYS A 153 10.33 -28.61 -29.46
C LYS A 153 11.71 -28.87 -30.12
N THR A 154 12.62 -29.57 -29.43
CA THR A 154 13.94 -29.84 -30.00
C THR A 154 13.86 -30.91 -31.12
N LYS A 155 14.73 -30.78 -32.14
CA LYS A 155 14.81 -31.72 -33.25
C LYS A 155 15.01 -33.16 -32.73
N LYS A 156 15.80 -33.35 -31.67
CA LYS A 156 16.05 -34.70 -31.10
C LYS A 156 14.77 -35.28 -30.50
N HIS A 157 14.00 -34.51 -29.73
CA HIS A 157 12.74 -35.00 -29.14
C HIS A 157 11.70 -35.29 -30.23
N LEU A 158 11.55 -34.39 -31.20
CA LEU A 158 10.60 -34.57 -32.30
C LEU A 158 10.92 -35.78 -33.18
N LYS A 159 12.22 -36.04 -33.44
CA LYS A 159 12.63 -37.29 -34.15
C LYS A 159 12.27 -38.53 -33.37
N PHE A 160 12.47 -38.54 -32.06
CA PHE A 160 12.10 -39.67 -31.19
C PHE A 160 10.58 -39.93 -31.24
N VAL A 161 9.76 -38.91 -31.06
CA VAL A 161 8.29 -39.07 -31.08
C VAL A 161 7.75 -39.52 -32.44
N ASN A 162 8.41 -39.11 -33.55
CA ASN A 162 7.97 -39.52 -34.90
C ASN A 162 8.50 -40.89 -35.36
N GLN A 163 9.36 -41.55 -34.53
CA GLN A 163 9.86 -42.91 -34.78
C GLN A 163 9.12 -43.99 -33.98
N VAL A 164 8.23 -43.57 -33.07
CA VAL A 164 7.32 -44.40 -32.27
C VAL A 164 5.94 -44.30 -32.87
#